data_dcbf319af8e9b255b3b5566646652983
#
_entry.id   dcbf319af8e9b255b3b5566646652983
#
_cell.length_a   1.000
_cell.length_b   1.000
_cell.length_c   1.000
_cell.angle_alpha   90.00
_cell.angle_beta   90.00
_cell.angle_gamma   90.00
#
_symmetry.space_group_name_H-M   'P 1'
#
loop_
_entity.id
_entity.type
_entity.pdbx_description
1 polymer ?
#
loop_
_entity_poly.entity_id
_entity_poly.type
_entity_poly.pdbx_seq_one_letter_code
_entity_poly.pdbx_strand_id
1 'polypeptide(L)'
;VKQVLKKMEIVRNNSSGPNINELLGKLENEPDNIDLILEISDKYFSMKEYENGMDLLLKNYPKNKDSIKNKMVEFFAVLGNTDQVTIKYRKKLSQLMFS
;
A
#
# COMPACT_ATOMS: atom_id res chain seq x y z
N VAL A 1 32.28 16.54 -0.72
CA VAL A 1 31.95 16.32 -0.65
C VAL A 1 31.26 16.15 -0.55
N LYS A 2 31.52 16.18 -0.61
CA LYS A 2 30.96 15.98 -0.51
C LYS A 2 30.10 15.55 -0.42
N GLN A 3 29.91 15.52 -0.45
CA GLN A 3 29.23 15.07 -0.30
C GLN A 3 28.34 14.68 -0.11
N VAL A 4 28.42 14.81 -0.20
CA VAL A 4 27.74 14.43 0.06
C VAL A 4 26.82 14.25 0.13
N LEU A 5 26.86 14.39 0.09
CA LEU A 5 26.18 14.20 0.24
C LEU A 5 25.37 14.00 0.24
N LYS A 6 25.47 14.05 0.22
CA LYS A 6 24.91 13.80 0.32
C LYS A 6 24.13 13.51 0.54
N LYS A 7 24.10 13.65 0.53
CA LYS A 7 23.49 13.32 0.86
C LYS A 7 22.61 13.14 1.11
N MET A 8 22.46 13.34 1.07
CA MET A 8 21.80 13.15 1.39
C MET A 8 21.03 12.95 1.53
N GLU A 9 20.97 12.99 1.41
CA GLU A 9 20.44 12.67 1.65
C GLU A 9 19.83 12.20 1.89
N ILE A 10 19.96 12.28 1.91
CA ILE A 10 19.51 11.70 2.20
C ILE A 10 18.86 11.33 2.65
N VAL A 11 18.73 11.46 2.74
CA VAL A 11 18.27 11.06 3.15
C VAL A 11 17.40 10.94 3.47
N ARG A 12 17.37 10.91 3.66
CA ARG A 12 16.64 10.83 3.90
C ARG A 12 15.81 10.32 4.00
N ASN A 13 15.83 10.33 3.76
CA ASN A 13 15.22 9.71 3.90
C ASN A 13 14.89 9.15 4.32
N ASN A 14 15.01 9.10 4.47
CA ASN A 14 14.75 8.50 4.90
C ASN A 14 14.32 7.94 5.48
N SER A 15 14.72 7.88 4.73
CA SER A 15 14.23 7.55 5.59
C SER A 15 13.64 6.44 6.28
N SER A 16 13.17 5.99 6.38
CA SER A 16 12.48 5.05 7.20
C SER A 16 12.15 3.77 6.45
N GLY A 17 13.00 2.80 6.59
CA GLY A 17 12.77 1.48 6.02
C GLY A 17 13.04 1.39 4.52
N PRO A 18 12.80 0.22 3.93
CA PRO A 18 13.09 0.01 2.51
C PRO A 18 12.18 0.84 1.61
N ASN A 19 12.69 1.21 0.43
CA ASN A 19 11.88 1.98 -0.50
C ASN A 19 10.90 1.06 -1.22
N ILE A 20 9.94 1.68 -1.94
CA ILE A 20 8.87 0.93 -2.58
C ILE A 20 9.40 -0.07 -3.61
N ASN A 21 10.45 0.28 -4.32
CA ASN A 21 11.01 -0.62 -5.34
C ASN A 21 11.60 -1.88 -4.74
N GLU A 22 12.26 -1.75 -3.59
CA GLU A 22 12.79 -2.89 -2.88
C GLU A 22 11.68 -3.81 -2.40
N LEU A 23 10.61 -3.23 -1.87
CA LEU A 23 9.47 -4.01 -1.39
C LEU A 23 8.78 -4.74 -2.54
N LEU A 24 8.61 -4.07 -3.68
CA LEU A 24 8.00 -4.69 -4.84
C LEU A 24 8.86 -5.84 -5.36
N GLY A 25 10.19 -5.66 -5.32
CA GLY A 25 11.10 -6.74 -5.71
C GLY A 25 10.97 -7.96 -4.81
N LYS A 26 10.83 -7.74 -3.50
CA LYS A 26 10.60 -8.85 -2.57
C LYS A 26 9.29 -9.55 -2.87
N LEU A 27 8.26 -8.78 -3.21
CA LEU A 27 6.95 -9.36 -3.50
C LEU A 27 6.99 -10.26 -4.73
N GLU A 28 7.83 -9.93 -5.72
CA GLU A 28 7.98 -10.80 -6.89
C GLU A 28 8.47 -12.18 -6.49
N ASN A 29 9.30 -12.27 -5.45
CA ASN A 29 9.80 -13.55 -4.95
C ASN A 29 8.85 -14.22 -3.96
N GLU A 30 7.98 -13.44 -3.32
CA GLU A 30 7.06 -13.93 -2.30
C GLU A 30 5.66 -13.38 -2.56
N PRO A 31 5.04 -13.75 -3.68
CA PRO A 31 3.77 -13.11 -4.09
C PRO A 31 2.61 -13.35 -3.15
N ASP A 32 2.70 -14.36 -2.29
CA ASP A 32 1.63 -14.68 -1.35
C ASP A 32 1.92 -14.19 0.08
N ASN A 33 2.99 -13.43 0.26
CA ASN A 33 3.36 -12.90 1.57
C ASN A 33 2.42 -11.75 1.93
N ILE A 34 1.40 -12.03 2.72
CA ILE A 34 0.39 -11.04 3.08
C ILE A 34 0.98 -9.88 3.86
N ASP A 35 1.87 -10.16 4.81
CA ASP A 35 2.50 -9.09 5.59
C ASP A 35 3.23 -8.12 4.68
N LEU A 36 3.90 -8.63 3.66
CA LEU A 36 4.62 -7.80 2.70
C LEU A 36 3.64 -6.97 1.85
N ILE A 37 2.54 -7.59 1.43
CA ILE A 37 1.51 -6.89 0.66
C ILE A 37 0.94 -5.73 1.47
N LEU A 38 0.66 -5.96 2.75
CA LEU A 38 0.13 -4.90 3.62
C LEU A 38 1.17 -3.79 3.81
N GLU A 39 2.43 -4.16 3.98
CA GLU A 39 3.51 -3.19 4.14
C GLU A 39 3.64 -2.30 2.89
N ILE A 40 3.56 -2.90 1.71
CA ILE A 40 3.64 -2.15 0.46
C ILE A 40 2.46 -1.19 0.33
N SER A 41 1.26 -1.64 0.70
CA SER A 41 0.08 -0.78 0.63
C SER A 41 0.22 0.41 1.58
N ASP A 42 0.79 0.19 2.78
CA ASP A 42 1.06 1.29 3.71
C ASP A 42 2.06 2.27 3.11
N LYS A 43 3.07 1.75 2.42
CA LYS A 43 4.07 2.60 1.80
C LYS A 43 3.46 3.47 0.70
N TYR A 44 2.61 2.88 -0.15
CA TYR A 44 1.90 3.64 -1.17
C TYR A 44 1.05 4.73 -0.52
N PHE A 45 0.37 4.42 0.57
CA PHE A 45 -0.44 5.41 1.27
C PHE A 45 0.41 6.56 1.81
N SER A 46 1.57 6.25 2.38
CA SER A 46 2.46 7.29 2.91
C SER A 46 2.97 8.21 1.80
N MET A 47 3.03 7.71 0.57
CA MET A 47 3.44 8.47 -0.60
C MET A 47 2.26 9.16 -1.28
N LYS A 48 1.06 9.04 -0.71
CA LYS A 48 -0.19 9.59 -1.25
C LYS A 48 -0.58 8.96 -2.58
N GLU A 49 -0.08 7.77 -2.86
CA GLU A 49 -0.48 7.01 -4.03
C GLU A 49 -1.56 6.01 -3.63
N TYR A 50 -2.69 6.55 -3.23
CA TYR A 50 -3.79 5.79 -2.63
C TYR A 50 -4.34 4.73 -3.56
N GLU A 51 -4.50 5.06 -4.82
CA GLU A 51 -5.07 4.10 -5.77
C GLU A 51 -4.14 2.91 -6.00
N ASN A 52 -2.84 3.16 -6.05
CA ASN A 52 -1.89 2.07 -6.20
C ASN A 52 -1.96 1.10 -5.02
N GLY A 53 -2.06 1.65 -3.81
CA GLY A 53 -2.21 0.81 -2.62
C GLY A 53 -3.51 0.01 -2.63
N MET A 54 -4.61 0.68 -3.00
CA MET A 54 -5.90 0.02 -3.05
C MET A 54 -5.94 -1.07 -4.12
N ASP A 55 -5.38 -0.79 -5.30
CA ASP A 55 -5.35 -1.78 -6.37
C ASP A 55 -4.54 -3.00 -5.98
N LEU A 56 -3.43 -2.79 -5.28
CA LEU A 56 -2.62 -3.91 -4.79
C LEU A 56 -3.43 -4.77 -3.82
N LEU A 57 -4.16 -4.14 -2.91
CA LEU A 57 -4.97 -4.87 -1.95
C LEU A 57 -6.08 -5.65 -2.65
N LEU A 58 -6.80 -5.02 -3.58
CA LEU A 58 -7.87 -5.71 -4.30
C LEU A 58 -7.36 -6.90 -5.08
N LYS A 59 -6.22 -6.74 -5.73
CA LYS A 59 -5.61 -7.81 -6.52
C LYS A 59 -5.32 -9.04 -5.66
N ASN A 60 -4.96 -8.81 -4.40
CA ASN A 60 -4.57 -9.87 -3.49
C ASN A 60 -5.67 -10.28 -2.51
N TYR A 61 -6.87 -9.73 -2.68
CA TYR A 61 -7.98 -10.01 -1.79
C TYR A 61 -8.25 -11.52 -1.59
N PRO A 62 -8.26 -12.35 -2.65
CA PRO A 62 -8.54 -13.78 -2.46
C PRO A 62 -7.52 -14.52 -1.61
N LYS A 63 -6.31 -13.98 -1.48
CA LYS A 63 -5.25 -14.67 -0.73
C LYS A 63 -5.47 -14.62 0.77
N ASN A 64 -6.04 -13.52 1.26
CA ASN A 64 -6.38 -13.39 2.68
C ASN A 64 -7.44 -12.31 2.82
N LYS A 65 -8.70 -12.73 2.70
CA LYS A 65 -9.81 -11.79 2.62
C LYS A 65 -9.92 -10.90 3.85
N ASP A 66 -9.75 -11.50 5.04
CA ASP A 66 -9.91 -10.73 6.27
C ASP A 66 -8.84 -9.65 6.43
N SER A 67 -7.58 -10.01 6.21
CA SER A 67 -6.49 -9.05 6.36
C SER A 67 -6.59 -7.93 5.33
N ILE A 68 -6.90 -8.27 4.09
CA ILE A 68 -7.02 -7.29 3.02
C ILE A 68 -8.20 -6.35 3.28
N LYS A 69 -9.35 -6.93 3.63
CA LYS A 69 -10.54 -6.14 3.94
C LYS A 69 -10.28 -5.17 5.10
N ASN A 70 -9.66 -5.67 6.17
CA ASN A 70 -9.39 -4.83 7.34
C ASN A 70 -8.47 -3.68 7.00
N LYS A 71 -7.45 -3.93 6.18
CA LYS A 71 -6.53 -2.87 5.77
C LYS A 71 -7.25 -1.83 4.91
N MET A 72 -8.10 -2.26 3.99
CA MET A 72 -8.86 -1.33 3.16
C MET A 72 -9.82 -0.48 3.99
N VAL A 73 -10.50 -1.10 4.96
CA VAL A 73 -11.39 -0.36 5.85
C VAL A 73 -10.61 0.69 6.65
N GLU A 74 -9.41 0.33 7.10
CA GLU A 74 -8.55 1.28 7.79
C GLU A 74 -8.23 2.48 6.90
N PHE A 75 -7.89 2.23 5.64
CA PHE A 75 -7.60 3.30 4.69
C PHE A 75 -8.84 4.15 4.41
N PHE A 76 -10.01 3.52 4.30
CA PHE A 76 -11.26 4.27 4.12
C PHE A 76 -11.49 5.24 5.29
N ALA A 77 -11.20 4.78 6.51
CA ALA A 77 -11.35 5.63 7.69
C ALA A 77 -10.39 6.82 7.66
N VAL A 78 -9.16 6.58 7.20
CA VAL A 78 -8.16 7.65 7.10
C VAL A 78 -8.56 8.69 6.05
N LEU A 79 -9.03 8.24 4.90
CA LEU A 79 -9.41 9.13 3.81
C LEU A 79 -10.76 9.82 4.05
N GLY A 80 -11.67 9.15 4.74
CA GLY A 80 -13.01 9.67 4.99
C GLY A 80 -14.04 9.17 3.99
N ASN A 81 -15.31 9.17 4.42
CA ASN A 81 -16.40 8.57 3.64
C ASN A 81 -16.71 9.32 2.35
N THR A 82 -16.37 10.60 2.27
CA THR A 82 -16.68 11.42 1.11
C THR A 82 -15.54 11.48 0.10
N ASP A 83 -14.39 10.89 0.42
CA ASP A 83 -13.27 10.90 -0.50
C ASP A 83 -13.56 10.03 -1.71
N GLN A 84 -13.17 10.53 -2.89
CA GLN A 84 -13.42 9.81 -4.15
C GLN A 84 -12.80 8.42 -4.15
N VAL A 85 -11.60 8.29 -3.58
CA VAL A 85 -10.92 7.00 -3.50
C VAL A 85 -11.73 6.04 -2.64
N THR A 86 -12.23 6.51 -1.50
CA THR A 86 -13.05 5.71 -0.61
C THR A 86 -14.29 5.20 -1.33
N ILE A 87 -15.01 6.09 -2.00
CA ILE A 87 -16.24 5.73 -2.69
C ILE A 87 -15.97 4.69 -3.77
N LYS A 88 -14.94 4.92 -4.58
CA LYS A 88 -14.59 4.05 -5.68
C LYS A 88 -14.20 2.66 -5.20
N TYR A 89 -13.32 2.59 -4.22
CA TYR A 89 -12.76 1.30 -3.80
C TYR A 89 -13.66 0.55 -2.84
N ARG A 90 -14.49 1.26 -2.09
CA ARG A 90 -15.52 0.59 -1.29
C ARG A 90 -16.47 -0.18 -2.19
N LYS A 91 -16.86 0.42 -3.32
CA LYS A 91 -17.72 -0.24 -4.30
C LYS A 91 -17.03 -1.48 -4.88
N LYS A 92 -15.75 -1.34 -5.25
CA LYS A 92 -14.99 -2.46 -5.82
C LYS A 92 -14.86 -3.60 -4.82
N LEU A 93 -14.55 -3.27 -3.57
CA LEU A 93 -14.43 -4.28 -2.52
C LEU A 93 -15.75 -5.01 -2.31
N SER A 94 -16.85 -4.25 -2.28
CA SER A 94 -18.17 -4.84 -2.11
C SER A 94 -18.48 -5.83 -3.23
N GLN A 95 -18.11 -5.51 -4.45
CA GLN A 95 -18.32 -6.40 -5.59
C GLN A 95 -17.55 -7.71 -5.42
N LEU A 96 -16.33 -7.63 -4.90
CA LEU A 96 -15.53 -8.83 -4.65
C LEU A 96 -16.12 -9.67 -3.52
N MET A 97 -16.65 -9.03 -2.50
CA MET A 97 -17.20 -9.75 -1.35
C MET A 97 -18.47 -10.52 -1.70
N PHE A 98 -19.20 -10.06 -2.71
CA PHE A 98 -20.47 -10.66 -3.09
C PHE A 98 -20.42 -11.39 -4.43
N SER A 99 -19.24 -11.55 -5.00
CA SER A 99 -19.12 -12.26 -6.27
C SER A 99 -18.94 -13.77 -6.09
#